data_21e981fa535169d8e3608c32b1a13174
#
_entry.id   21e981fa535169d8e3608c32b1a13174
#
_cell.length_a   1.000
_cell.length_b   1.000
_cell.length_c   1.000
_cell.angle_alpha   90.00
_cell.angle_beta   90.00
_cell.angle_gamma   90.00
#
_symmetry.space_group_name_H-M   'P 1'
#
loop_
_entity.id
_entity.type
_entity.pdbx_description
1 polymer ?
#
loop_
_entity_poly.entity_id
_entity_poly.type
_entity_poly.pdbx_seq_one_letter_code
_entity_poly.pdbx_strand_id
1 'polypeptide(L)'
;MERDSKPTLTEEVHQAAILDFPQMLSEGRVHWGEEIRAQHGADETEDLVFLPDVVLEPESTEEVAAILSWANNHEVPVTAAGARTGLSGGALPICGGIALSLNRMNRIHAIDTLNHQAIVEPGVITEELSNAAAAQGLMYAVDPASRGTCTIGGNLAENSGGPRAVKYGVTKDWVLNLQVVLADGSVIETGANTLKNSTGYNLTQLMVGSEGTLGIVTRATLKLLPMPRHQALMLVPFSSAESACAAVAEIFQVGAVPSALEFMERDAVLLAQQFTGNREIDMGANVEAHLLIEVDGFGQGDLMPQCERILPVLEA
;
A
#
# COMPACT_ATOMS: atom_id res chain seq x y z
N MET A 1 2.97 12.36 -22.66
CA MET A 1 4.15 12.26 -23.56
C MET A 1 4.14 10.85 -24.14
N GLU A 2 3.45 10.65 -25.28
CA GLU A 2 3.46 9.38 -25.99
C GLU A 2 4.89 9.15 -26.52
N ARG A 3 5.59 8.15 -25.99
CA ARG A 3 6.75 7.60 -26.71
C ARG A 3 6.23 6.64 -27.77
N ASP A 4 6.68 6.82 -29.02
CA ASP A 4 6.50 5.82 -30.08
C ASP A 4 6.77 4.42 -29.49
N SER A 5 5.75 3.57 -29.51
CA SER A 5 5.75 2.20 -28.98
C SER A 5 6.63 1.28 -29.85
N LYS A 6 7.93 1.54 -29.90
CA LYS A 6 8.85 0.52 -30.45
C LYS A 6 9.01 -0.57 -29.40
N PRO A 7 8.84 -1.84 -29.76
CA PRO A 7 9.10 -2.95 -28.85
C PRO A 7 10.53 -2.82 -28.32
N THR A 8 10.68 -2.97 -27.00
CA THR A 8 12.00 -2.92 -26.33
C THR A 8 12.74 -4.22 -26.56
N LEU A 9 11.99 -5.33 -26.78
CA LEU A 9 12.57 -6.63 -27.09
C LEU A 9 13.10 -6.65 -28.52
N THR A 10 14.36 -7.03 -28.69
CA THR A 10 14.87 -7.37 -30.02
C THR A 10 14.11 -8.58 -30.58
N GLU A 11 14.12 -8.76 -31.91
CA GLU A 11 13.43 -9.90 -32.52
C GLU A 11 13.92 -11.26 -31.96
N GLU A 12 15.22 -11.39 -31.71
CA GLU A 12 15.82 -12.60 -31.14
C GLU A 12 15.29 -12.86 -29.73
N VAL A 13 15.28 -11.86 -28.85
CA VAL A 13 14.78 -11.96 -27.48
C VAL A 13 13.26 -12.20 -27.44
N HIS A 14 12.51 -11.60 -28.35
CA HIS A 14 11.09 -11.82 -28.49
C HIS A 14 10.78 -13.27 -28.87
N GLN A 15 11.50 -13.86 -29.81
CA GLN A 15 11.36 -15.26 -30.20
C GLN A 15 11.72 -16.20 -29.04
N ALA A 16 12.77 -15.91 -28.29
CA ALA A 16 13.10 -16.67 -27.08
C ALA A 16 11.98 -16.57 -26.03
N ALA A 17 11.44 -15.38 -25.77
CA ALA A 17 10.35 -15.16 -24.82
C ALA A 17 9.07 -15.95 -25.17
N ILE A 18 8.70 -15.99 -26.46
CA ILE A 18 7.54 -16.79 -26.94
C ILE A 18 7.71 -18.29 -26.63
N LEU A 19 8.93 -18.80 -26.68
CA LEU A 19 9.22 -20.20 -26.41
C LEU A 19 9.35 -20.52 -24.92
N ASP A 20 9.99 -19.62 -24.15
CA ASP A 20 10.39 -19.89 -22.78
C ASP A 20 9.28 -19.59 -21.76
N PHE A 21 8.54 -18.48 -21.91
CA PHE A 21 7.52 -18.10 -20.92
C PHE A 21 6.37 -19.13 -20.79
N PRO A 22 5.86 -19.74 -21.86
CA PRO A 22 4.89 -20.83 -21.72
C PRO A 22 5.41 -22.09 -21.03
N GLN A 23 6.74 -22.25 -20.89
CA GLN A 23 7.34 -23.33 -20.12
C GLN A 23 7.48 -22.98 -18.63
N MET A 24 7.61 -21.67 -18.31
CA MET A 24 7.69 -21.16 -16.94
C MET A 24 6.33 -20.99 -16.30
N LEU A 25 5.33 -20.58 -17.09
CA LEU A 25 3.98 -20.24 -16.63
C LEU A 25 2.94 -21.13 -17.32
N SER A 26 1.90 -21.52 -16.59
CA SER A 26 0.76 -22.25 -17.16
C SER A 26 0.03 -21.41 -18.22
N GLU A 27 -0.75 -22.11 -19.07
CA GLU A 27 -1.58 -21.48 -20.10
C GLU A 27 -2.47 -20.36 -19.53
N GLY A 28 -2.58 -19.27 -20.27
CA GLY A 28 -3.41 -18.10 -19.90
C GLY A 28 -2.77 -17.13 -18.91
N ARG A 29 -1.46 -17.26 -18.64
CA ARG A 29 -0.70 -16.35 -17.75
C ARG A 29 0.42 -15.58 -18.45
N VAL A 30 0.53 -15.74 -19.77
CA VAL A 30 1.45 -14.98 -20.65
C VAL A 30 0.61 -14.20 -21.65
N HIS A 31 0.65 -12.88 -21.61
CA HIS A 31 -0.23 -12.04 -22.40
C HIS A 31 0.54 -11.11 -23.34
N TRP A 32 0.41 -11.38 -24.62
CA TRP A 32 0.96 -10.57 -25.72
C TRP A 32 -0.06 -9.60 -26.31
N GLY A 33 -1.35 -9.79 -25.99
CA GLY A 33 -2.45 -8.99 -26.55
C GLY A 33 -2.40 -7.53 -26.11
N GLU A 34 -2.67 -6.63 -27.03
CA GLU A 34 -2.60 -5.17 -26.81
C GLU A 34 -3.55 -4.70 -25.70
N GLU A 35 -4.73 -5.27 -25.60
CA GLU A 35 -5.73 -4.91 -24.58
C GLU A 35 -5.19 -5.10 -23.17
N ILE A 36 -4.61 -6.28 -22.85
CA ILE A 36 -4.04 -6.56 -21.52
C ILE A 36 -2.78 -5.73 -21.28
N ARG A 37 -1.95 -5.56 -22.30
CA ARG A 37 -0.77 -4.70 -22.22
C ARG A 37 -1.14 -3.25 -21.93
N ALA A 38 -2.19 -2.72 -22.54
CA ALA A 38 -2.70 -1.38 -22.29
C ALA A 38 -3.20 -1.23 -20.83
N GLN A 39 -3.90 -2.24 -20.29
CA GLN A 39 -4.32 -2.26 -18.89
C GLN A 39 -3.14 -2.21 -17.90
N HIS A 40 -1.96 -2.71 -18.29
CA HIS A 40 -0.75 -2.71 -17.47
C HIS A 40 0.22 -1.58 -17.85
N GLY A 41 -0.17 -0.70 -18.76
CA GLY A 41 0.60 0.45 -19.20
C GLY A 41 0.33 1.74 -18.44
N ALA A 42 -0.66 1.74 -17.55
CA ALA A 42 -1.09 2.92 -16.79
C ALA A 42 -1.28 2.58 -15.30
N ASP A 43 -1.16 3.57 -14.46
CA ASP A 43 -1.58 3.58 -13.05
C ASP A 43 -2.49 4.81 -12.81
N GLU A 44 -2.69 5.24 -11.56
CA GLU A 44 -3.47 6.44 -11.25
C GLU A 44 -2.69 7.75 -11.41
N THR A 45 -1.46 7.70 -11.96
CA THR A 45 -0.70 8.89 -12.36
C THR A 45 -1.30 9.45 -13.63
N GLU A 46 -1.76 10.70 -13.60
CA GLU A 46 -2.47 11.33 -14.70
C GLU A 46 -1.60 11.43 -15.99
N ASP A 47 -2.23 11.22 -17.14
CA ASP A 47 -1.69 11.44 -18.50
C ASP A 47 -0.43 10.61 -18.86
N LEU A 48 -0.07 9.57 -18.11
CA LEU A 48 1.09 8.73 -18.41
C LEU A 48 0.65 7.33 -18.84
N VAL A 49 1.05 6.92 -20.03
CA VAL A 49 0.81 5.56 -20.55
C VAL A 49 2.07 5.05 -21.23
N PHE A 50 2.55 3.85 -20.79
CA PHE A 50 3.69 3.17 -21.37
C PHE A 50 3.36 1.69 -21.56
N LEU A 51 3.39 1.19 -22.79
CA LEU A 51 3.04 -0.19 -23.07
C LEU A 51 4.22 -1.14 -22.76
N PRO A 52 4.03 -2.19 -21.95
CA PRO A 52 5.00 -3.27 -21.83
C PRO A 52 4.99 -4.11 -23.13
N ASP A 53 6.04 -4.87 -23.39
CA ASP A 53 6.06 -5.81 -24.51
C ASP A 53 5.22 -7.07 -24.22
N VAL A 54 5.22 -7.51 -22.95
CA VAL A 54 4.46 -8.68 -22.48
C VAL A 54 4.02 -8.47 -21.03
N VAL A 55 2.88 -9.07 -20.65
CA VAL A 55 2.43 -9.15 -19.27
C VAL A 55 2.52 -10.60 -18.79
N LEU A 56 3.17 -10.81 -17.64
CA LEU A 56 3.32 -12.12 -16.99
C LEU A 56 2.64 -12.12 -15.63
N GLU A 57 1.89 -13.20 -15.33
CA GLU A 57 1.13 -13.35 -14.10
C GLU A 57 1.60 -14.60 -13.31
N PRO A 58 2.72 -14.54 -12.56
CA PRO A 58 3.18 -15.64 -11.74
C PRO A 58 2.24 -15.92 -10.55
N GLU A 59 2.26 -17.19 -10.08
CA GLU A 59 1.50 -17.67 -8.92
C GLU A 59 2.41 -18.19 -7.79
N SER A 60 3.73 -18.19 -8.00
CA SER A 60 4.70 -18.69 -7.02
C SER A 60 6.01 -17.90 -7.04
N THR A 61 6.77 -18.03 -5.95
CA THR A 61 8.12 -17.47 -5.81
C THR A 61 9.07 -18.03 -6.86
N GLU A 62 8.95 -19.32 -7.16
CA GLU A 62 9.77 -20.04 -8.13
C GLU A 62 9.55 -19.53 -9.55
N GLU A 63 8.30 -19.22 -9.91
CA GLU A 63 7.97 -18.62 -11.21
C GLU A 63 8.53 -17.18 -11.31
N VAL A 64 8.40 -16.38 -10.27
CA VAL A 64 9.01 -15.03 -10.21
C VAL A 64 10.53 -15.13 -10.37
N ALA A 65 11.18 -16.07 -9.67
CA ALA A 65 12.63 -16.27 -9.75
C ALA A 65 13.08 -16.69 -11.16
N ALA A 66 12.35 -17.58 -11.81
CA ALA A 66 12.64 -18.00 -13.19
C ALA A 66 12.52 -16.84 -14.17
N ILE A 67 11.44 -16.02 -14.04
CA ILE A 67 11.21 -14.84 -14.89
C ILE A 67 12.34 -13.81 -14.70
N LEU A 68 12.69 -13.47 -13.45
CA LEU A 68 13.73 -12.48 -13.19
C LEU A 68 15.10 -12.97 -13.66
N SER A 69 15.44 -14.23 -13.44
CA SER A 69 16.69 -14.83 -13.95
C SER A 69 16.74 -14.78 -15.47
N TRP A 70 15.63 -15.10 -16.15
CA TRP A 70 15.53 -15.01 -17.61
C TRP A 70 15.71 -13.57 -18.08
N ALA A 71 14.98 -12.63 -17.47
CA ALA A 71 15.03 -11.21 -17.82
C ALA A 71 16.44 -10.63 -17.63
N ASN A 72 17.12 -10.98 -16.53
CA ASN A 72 18.49 -10.57 -16.26
C ASN A 72 19.48 -11.10 -17.31
N ASN A 73 19.35 -12.36 -17.71
CA ASN A 73 20.21 -12.97 -18.72
C ASN A 73 20.02 -12.40 -20.13
N HIS A 74 18.84 -11.84 -20.42
CA HIS A 74 18.49 -11.23 -21.71
C HIS A 74 18.49 -9.71 -21.68
N GLU A 75 18.88 -9.09 -20.55
CA GLU A 75 18.90 -7.64 -20.33
C GLU A 75 17.52 -6.98 -20.60
N VAL A 76 16.42 -7.68 -20.23
CA VAL A 76 15.05 -7.22 -20.42
C VAL A 76 14.56 -6.47 -19.18
N PRO A 77 14.04 -5.23 -19.31
CA PRO A 77 13.45 -4.50 -18.21
C PRO A 77 12.22 -5.24 -17.62
N VAL A 78 12.10 -5.23 -16.29
CA VAL A 78 10.93 -5.77 -15.58
C VAL A 78 10.32 -4.67 -14.70
N THR A 79 9.02 -4.44 -14.85
CA THR A 79 8.25 -3.55 -13.98
C THR A 79 7.24 -4.37 -13.19
N ALA A 80 7.40 -4.42 -11.86
CA ALA A 80 6.45 -5.10 -10.99
C ALA A 80 5.16 -4.27 -10.84
N ALA A 81 4.01 -4.93 -10.87
CA ALA A 81 2.72 -4.29 -10.70
C ALA A 81 1.84 -5.07 -9.72
N GLY A 82 1.27 -4.35 -8.76
CA GLY A 82 0.10 -4.79 -7.98
C GLY A 82 -1.18 -4.29 -8.65
N ALA A 83 -2.06 -3.67 -7.87
CA ALA A 83 -3.33 -3.13 -8.36
C ALA A 83 -3.19 -1.80 -9.15
N ARG A 84 -2.02 -1.22 -9.24
CA ARG A 84 -1.73 0.05 -9.96
C ARG A 84 -2.54 1.25 -9.45
N THR A 85 -2.82 1.29 -8.17
CA THR A 85 -3.53 2.40 -7.49
C THR A 85 -2.59 3.52 -7.02
N GLY A 86 -1.31 3.43 -7.35
CA GLY A 86 -0.29 4.43 -7.00
C GLY A 86 -0.37 5.68 -7.88
N LEU A 87 0.13 6.80 -7.33
CA LEU A 87 0.17 8.12 -7.97
C LEU A 87 1.61 8.58 -8.28
N SER A 88 2.59 7.69 -8.11
CA SER A 88 4.03 7.99 -8.28
C SER A 88 4.61 7.55 -9.61
N GLY A 89 3.85 6.78 -10.41
CA GLY A 89 4.33 6.21 -11.67
C GLY A 89 5.22 4.97 -11.49
N GLY A 90 5.31 4.42 -10.27
CA GLY A 90 6.18 3.26 -9.97
C GLY A 90 5.79 1.96 -10.68
N ALA A 91 4.52 1.83 -11.09
CA ALA A 91 4.02 0.67 -11.83
C ALA A 91 4.08 0.84 -13.36
N LEU A 92 4.59 1.97 -13.88
CA LEU A 92 4.63 2.27 -15.31
C LEU A 92 5.85 1.60 -15.98
N PRO A 93 5.66 0.77 -17.01
CA PRO A 93 6.77 0.13 -17.75
C PRO A 93 7.42 1.11 -18.72
N ILE A 94 8.05 2.16 -18.21
CA ILE A 94 8.63 3.26 -18.98
C ILE A 94 9.69 2.85 -20.00
N CYS A 95 10.28 1.66 -19.81
CA CYS A 95 11.26 1.07 -20.71
C CYS A 95 10.68 -0.10 -21.52
N GLY A 96 9.35 -0.30 -21.56
CA GLY A 96 8.76 -1.50 -22.16
C GLY A 96 9.11 -2.77 -21.37
N GLY A 97 9.46 -3.85 -22.07
CA GLY A 97 9.86 -5.11 -21.45
C GLY A 97 8.68 -5.87 -20.79
N ILE A 98 8.91 -6.44 -19.63
CA ILE A 98 7.95 -7.27 -18.92
C ILE A 98 7.21 -6.45 -17.87
N ALA A 99 5.86 -6.41 -17.94
CA ALA A 99 5.04 -6.06 -16.79
C ALA A 99 4.74 -7.34 -16.00
N LEU A 100 5.24 -7.41 -14.76
CA LEU A 100 5.10 -8.55 -13.88
C LEU A 100 3.94 -8.30 -12.90
N SER A 101 2.76 -8.85 -13.19
CA SER A 101 1.56 -8.70 -12.36
C SER A 101 1.56 -9.74 -11.24
N LEU A 102 1.59 -9.27 -9.99
CA LEU A 102 1.59 -10.14 -8.81
C LEU A 102 0.17 -10.43 -8.26
N ASN A 103 -0.88 -10.03 -8.97
CA ASN A 103 -2.27 -10.13 -8.49
C ASN A 103 -2.73 -11.58 -8.25
N ARG A 104 -2.11 -12.56 -8.90
CA ARG A 104 -2.43 -13.99 -8.69
C ARG A 104 -1.79 -14.59 -7.44
N MET A 105 -0.78 -13.94 -6.87
CA MET A 105 -0.19 -14.30 -5.60
C MET A 105 -0.98 -13.63 -4.46
N ASN A 106 -2.18 -14.10 -4.19
CA ASN A 106 -3.17 -13.42 -3.34
C ASN A 106 -3.63 -14.25 -2.14
N ARG A 107 -2.83 -15.19 -1.68
CA ARG A 107 -3.18 -16.04 -0.55
C ARG A 107 -2.81 -15.41 0.80
N ILE A 108 -3.73 -15.48 1.76
CA ILE A 108 -3.44 -15.29 3.18
C ILE A 108 -3.09 -16.68 3.72
N HIS A 109 -1.80 -16.93 3.94
CA HIS A 109 -1.32 -18.24 4.40
C HIS A 109 -1.68 -18.51 5.86
N ALA A 110 -1.61 -17.50 6.72
CA ALA A 110 -1.92 -17.61 8.13
C ALA A 110 -2.26 -16.27 8.77
N ILE A 111 -3.16 -16.30 9.74
CA ILE A 111 -3.35 -15.28 10.78
C ILE A 111 -2.95 -15.96 12.12
N ASP A 112 -1.77 -15.66 12.61
CA ASP A 112 -1.25 -16.21 13.87
C ASP A 112 -1.69 -15.33 15.04
N THR A 113 -2.72 -15.78 15.75
CA THR A 113 -3.29 -15.05 16.90
C THR A 113 -2.43 -15.10 18.13
N LEU A 114 -1.49 -16.05 18.25
CA LEU A 114 -0.57 -16.16 19.38
C LEU A 114 0.61 -15.19 19.25
N ASN A 115 1.15 -15.08 18.04
CA ASN A 115 2.28 -14.20 17.77
C ASN A 115 1.85 -12.85 17.19
N HIS A 116 0.54 -12.62 16.98
CA HIS A 116 -0.02 -11.43 16.37
C HIS A 116 0.65 -11.10 15.02
N GLN A 117 0.59 -12.05 14.10
CA GLN A 117 1.21 -11.96 12.79
C GLN A 117 0.27 -12.43 11.69
N ALA A 118 0.43 -11.87 10.50
CA ALA A 118 -0.15 -12.38 9.28
C ALA A 118 0.97 -12.78 8.31
N ILE A 119 0.82 -13.92 7.63
CA ILE A 119 1.70 -14.35 6.54
C ILE A 119 0.89 -14.29 5.26
N VAL A 120 1.30 -13.45 4.33
CA VAL A 120 0.51 -13.12 3.14
C VAL A 120 1.37 -13.01 1.88
N GLU A 121 0.74 -13.21 0.74
CA GLU A 121 1.30 -12.95 -0.59
C GLU A 121 1.06 -11.49 -1.01
N PRO A 122 1.85 -10.96 -1.96
CA PRO A 122 1.81 -9.54 -2.35
C PRO A 122 0.52 -9.11 -3.04
N GLY A 123 -0.20 -10.01 -3.71
CA GLY A 123 -1.47 -9.72 -4.38
C GLY A 123 -2.70 -9.68 -3.48
N VAL A 124 -2.56 -9.95 -2.18
CA VAL A 124 -3.67 -9.84 -1.21
C VAL A 124 -4.13 -8.40 -1.15
N ILE A 125 -5.46 -8.17 -1.28
CA ILE A 125 -6.07 -6.85 -1.11
C ILE A 125 -5.97 -6.44 0.37
N THR A 126 -5.58 -5.19 0.62
CA THR A 126 -5.35 -4.68 1.98
C THR A 126 -6.58 -4.81 2.87
N GLU A 127 -7.77 -4.53 2.35
CA GLU A 127 -9.04 -4.68 3.09
C GLU A 127 -9.36 -6.14 3.40
N GLU A 128 -9.04 -7.08 2.51
CA GLU A 128 -9.22 -8.52 2.76
C GLU A 128 -8.37 -9.00 3.93
N LEU A 129 -7.10 -8.57 3.99
CA LEU A 129 -6.25 -8.84 5.14
C LEU A 129 -6.80 -8.21 6.41
N SER A 130 -7.25 -6.95 6.36
CA SER A 130 -7.83 -6.24 7.50
C SER A 130 -9.06 -6.97 8.04
N ASN A 131 -9.95 -7.42 7.15
CA ASN A 131 -11.15 -8.18 7.50
C ASN A 131 -10.81 -9.57 8.09
N ALA A 132 -9.83 -10.28 7.51
CA ALA A 132 -9.38 -11.57 8.02
C ALA A 132 -8.76 -11.45 9.43
N ALA A 133 -7.98 -10.40 9.68
CA ALA A 133 -7.42 -10.10 11.00
C ALA A 133 -8.54 -9.73 12.01
N ALA A 134 -9.47 -8.86 11.60
CA ALA A 134 -10.60 -8.42 12.44
C ALA A 134 -11.49 -9.59 12.87
N ALA A 135 -11.72 -10.56 12.00
CA ALA A 135 -12.45 -11.80 12.32
C ALA A 135 -11.80 -12.62 13.44
N GLN A 136 -10.49 -12.40 13.70
CA GLN A 136 -9.72 -13.02 14.79
C GLN A 136 -9.48 -12.07 15.98
N GLY A 137 -10.15 -10.89 16.00
CA GLY A 137 -9.97 -9.87 17.05
C GLY A 137 -8.64 -9.11 16.97
N LEU A 138 -8.00 -9.14 15.79
CA LEU A 138 -6.74 -8.45 15.52
C LEU A 138 -6.95 -7.33 14.51
N MET A 139 -6.01 -6.38 14.45
CA MET A 139 -6.01 -5.25 13.54
C MET A 139 -4.69 -5.21 12.75
N TYR A 140 -4.79 -5.06 11.43
CA TYR A 140 -3.75 -4.53 10.58
C TYR A 140 -4.03 -3.05 10.39
N ALA A 141 -3.15 -2.17 10.88
CA ALA A 141 -3.47 -0.76 11.04
C ALA A 141 -3.18 0.12 9.81
N VAL A 142 -2.53 -0.44 8.78
CA VAL A 142 -2.26 0.30 7.54
C VAL A 142 -3.55 0.37 6.71
N ASP A 143 -4.06 1.59 6.51
CA ASP A 143 -5.37 1.85 5.93
C ASP A 143 -5.37 2.92 4.83
N PRO A 144 -4.62 2.73 3.73
CA PRO A 144 -4.59 3.71 2.65
C PRO A 144 -6.00 3.96 2.09
N ALA A 145 -6.23 5.13 1.51
CA ALA A 145 -7.52 5.49 0.92
C ALA A 145 -8.00 4.45 -0.12
N SER A 146 -7.06 3.83 -0.82
CA SER A 146 -7.29 2.75 -1.80
C SER A 146 -7.40 1.35 -1.20
N ARG A 147 -7.52 1.17 0.13
CA ARG A 147 -7.46 -0.14 0.81
C ARG A 147 -8.37 -1.22 0.22
N GLY A 148 -9.52 -0.83 -0.36
CA GLY A 148 -10.47 -1.75 -1.01
C GLY A 148 -9.99 -2.30 -2.35
N THR A 149 -8.91 -1.76 -2.91
CA THR A 149 -8.40 -2.13 -4.23
C THR A 149 -6.89 -2.35 -4.25
N CYS A 150 -6.11 -1.61 -3.43
CA CYS A 150 -4.65 -1.77 -3.38
C CYS A 150 -4.25 -3.11 -2.77
N THR A 151 -3.07 -3.58 -3.15
CA THR A 151 -2.50 -4.85 -2.69
C THR A 151 -1.39 -4.64 -1.67
N ILE A 152 -1.15 -5.65 -0.85
CA ILE A 152 -0.06 -5.64 0.15
C ILE A 152 1.30 -5.42 -0.53
N GLY A 153 1.56 -6.01 -1.70
CA GLY A 153 2.80 -5.78 -2.46
C GLY A 153 2.97 -4.33 -2.89
N GLY A 154 1.89 -3.68 -3.33
CA GLY A 154 1.88 -2.24 -3.63
C GLY A 154 2.14 -1.41 -2.37
N ASN A 155 1.48 -1.71 -1.25
CA ASN A 155 1.73 -1.02 0.02
C ASN A 155 3.18 -1.15 0.49
N LEU A 156 3.79 -2.32 0.31
CA LEU A 156 5.20 -2.56 0.62
C LEU A 156 6.12 -1.74 -0.30
N ALA A 157 5.86 -1.75 -1.60
CA ALA A 157 6.66 -1.03 -2.59
C ALA A 157 6.64 0.49 -2.35
N GLU A 158 5.47 1.06 -2.08
CA GLU A 158 5.27 2.51 -1.87
C GLU A 158 5.47 2.96 -0.42
N ASN A 159 5.62 2.03 0.54
CA ASN A 159 5.57 2.32 1.96
C ASN A 159 4.29 3.09 2.35
N SER A 160 3.14 2.60 1.89
CA SER A 160 1.86 3.29 2.01
C SER A 160 1.50 3.64 3.45
N GLY A 161 0.88 4.80 3.63
CA GLY A 161 0.23 5.24 4.85
C GLY A 161 -1.27 5.36 4.65
N GLY A 162 -1.95 5.96 5.63
CA GLY A 162 -3.38 6.25 5.62
C GLY A 162 -3.75 7.14 6.78
N PRO A 163 -5.05 7.43 7.01
CA PRO A 163 -5.51 8.28 8.11
C PRO A 163 -4.97 7.88 9.49
N ARG A 164 -4.78 6.58 9.72
CA ARG A 164 -4.26 6.05 10.98
C ARG A 164 -2.76 6.12 11.13
N ALA A 165 -2.03 6.59 10.12
CA ALA A 165 -0.57 6.69 10.18
C ALA A 165 -0.08 7.62 11.30
N VAL A 166 -0.86 8.59 11.71
CA VAL A 166 -0.57 9.51 12.80
C VAL A 166 -0.29 8.81 14.13
N LYS A 167 -0.97 7.69 14.41
CA LYS A 167 -0.77 6.85 15.60
C LYS A 167 0.04 5.60 15.32
N TYR A 168 -0.26 4.96 14.20
CA TYR A 168 0.17 3.59 13.94
C TYR A 168 1.34 3.50 12.96
N GLY A 169 1.77 4.65 12.39
CA GLY A 169 2.85 4.66 11.40
C GLY A 169 2.39 4.18 10.02
N VAL A 170 3.36 3.89 9.18
CA VAL A 170 3.17 3.50 7.77
C VAL A 170 3.54 2.03 7.56
N THR A 171 3.44 1.51 6.35
CA THR A 171 3.66 0.08 6.05
C THR A 171 4.94 -0.48 6.65
N LYS A 172 6.08 0.21 6.56
CA LYS A 172 7.37 -0.25 7.10
C LYS A 172 7.35 -0.58 8.60
N ASP A 173 6.48 0.07 9.37
CA ASP A 173 6.38 -0.12 10.83
C ASP A 173 5.67 -1.44 11.18
N TRP A 174 5.09 -2.10 10.17
CA TRP A 174 4.30 -3.32 10.31
C TRP A 174 4.95 -4.56 9.72
N VAL A 175 6.08 -4.42 9.02
CA VAL A 175 6.76 -5.54 8.35
C VAL A 175 7.82 -6.16 9.27
N LEU A 176 7.69 -7.45 9.52
CA LEU A 176 8.66 -8.24 10.32
C LEU A 176 9.68 -8.94 9.42
N ASN A 177 9.21 -9.51 8.31
CA ASN A 177 10.05 -10.26 7.37
C ASN A 177 9.45 -10.20 5.97
N LEU A 178 10.31 -10.27 4.96
CA LEU A 178 9.93 -10.38 3.56
C LEU A 178 10.72 -11.53 2.92
N GLN A 179 10.03 -12.30 2.09
CA GLN A 179 10.68 -13.11 1.07
C GLN A 179 10.75 -12.28 -0.22
N VAL A 180 11.95 -12.13 -0.75
CA VAL A 180 12.22 -11.26 -1.90
C VAL A 180 13.02 -12.03 -2.95
N VAL A 181 12.62 -11.87 -4.21
CA VAL A 181 13.39 -12.34 -5.35
C VAL A 181 14.20 -11.18 -5.91
N LEU A 182 15.51 -11.35 -5.97
CA LEU A 182 16.46 -10.35 -6.51
C LEU A 182 16.50 -10.43 -8.05
N ALA A 183 17.13 -9.43 -8.68
CA ALA A 183 17.18 -9.33 -10.14
C ALA A 183 17.81 -10.54 -10.83
N ASP A 184 18.73 -11.24 -10.18
CA ASP A 184 19.37 -12.46 -10.70
C ASP A 184 18.52 -13.73 -10.52
N GLY A 185 17.33 -13.62 -9.91
CA GLY A 185 16.45 -14.73 -9.57
C GLY A 185 16.75 -15.38 -8.22
N SER A 186 17.76 -14.92 -7.47
CA SER A 186 18.01 -15.45 -6.12
C SER A 186 16.93 -15.04 -5.14
N VAL A 187 16.56 -15.94 -4.22
CA VAL A 187 15.52 -15.73 -3.21
C VAL A 187 16.17 -15.51 -1.86
N ILE A 188 15.79 -14.44 -1.18
CA ILE A 188 16.28 -14.10 0.16
C ILE A 188 15.13 -13.89 1.16
N GLU A 189 15.43 -14.12 2.44
CA GLU A 189 14.61 -13.69 3.58
C GLU A 189 15.30 -12.49 4.22
N THR A 190 14.57 -11.40 4.47
CA THR A 190 15.17 -10.12 4.88
C THR A 190 15.19 -9.89 6.38
N GLY A 191 14.35 -10.61 7.13
CA GLY A 191 14.14 -10.40 8.56
C GLY A 191 13.92 -11.69 9.33
N ALA A 192 13.12 -11.61 10.38
CA ALA A 192 12.70 -12.75 11.19
C ALA A 192 11.25 -12.56 11.67
N ASN A 193 10.53 -13.67 11.86
CA ASN A 193 9.12 -13.65 12.31
C ASN A 193 9.04 -13.40 13.82
N THR A 194 9.73 -12.36 14.31
CA THR A 194 9.77 -11.97 15.72
C THR A 194 9.69 -10.46 15.87
N LEU A 195 9.03 -9.98 16.95
CA LEU A 195 8.91 -8.55 17.23
C LEU A 195 10.27 -7.90 17.55
N LYS A 196 11.20 -8.64 18.16
CA LYS A 196 12.54 -8.15 18.45
C LYS A 196 13.55 -8.84 17.54
N ASN A 197 14.08 -8.08 16.60
CA ASN A 197 15.21 -8.50 15.76
C ASN A 197 16.26 -7.38 15.76
N SER A 198 17.38 -7.63 16.44
CA SER A 198 18.48 -6.65 16.59
C SER A 198 19.76 -7.10 15.89
N THR A 199 19.70 -8.15 15.06
CA THR A 199 20.87 -8.78 14.47
C THR A 199 21.04 -8.32 13.00
N GLY A 200 22.22 -7.79 12.68
CA GLY A 200 22.60 -7.43 11.32
C GLY A 200 21.95 -6.15 10.79
N TYR A 201 22.04 -5.95 9.48
CA TYR A 201 21.39 -4.85 8.79
C TYR A 201 19.89 -5.09 8.66
N ASN A 202 19.11 -4.01 8.71
CA ASN A 202 17.67 -4.08 8.50
C ASN A 202 17.32 -4.09 7.01
N LEU A 203 17.48 -5.24 6.36
CA LEU A 203 17.15 -5.40 4.94
C LEU A 203 15.65 -5.28 4.69
N THR A 204 14.80 -5.64 5.65
CA THR A 204 13.35 -5.48 5.55
C THR A 204 12.97 -4.02 5.32
N GLN A 205 13.55 -3.10 6.12
CA GLN A 205 13.30 -1.67 5.96
C GLN A 205 13.91 -1.09 4.68
N LEU A 206 14.99 -1.70 4.17
CA LEU A 206 15.58 -1.31 2.89
C LEU A 206 14.65 -1.64 1.71
N MET A 207 13.98 -2.79 1.76
CA MET A 207 13.07 -3.24 0.70
C MET A 207 11.74 -2.50 0.68
N VAL A 208 11.21 -2.11 1.84
CA VAL A 208 9.94 -1.35 1.92
C VAL A 208 10.17 0.09 1.44
N GLY A 209 9.35 0.53 0.50
CA GLY A 209 9.50 1.84 -0.16
C GLY A 209 10.51 1.84 -1.30
N SER A 210 10.93 0.66 -1.79
CA SER A 210 11.87 0.53 -2.90
C SER A 210 11.22 0.56 -4.28
N GLU A 211 9.89 0.58 -4.37
CA GLU A 211 9.10 0.60 -5.62
C GLU A 211 9.51 -0.54 -6.59
N GLY A 212 9.86 -1.72 -6.04
CA GLY A 212 10.30 -2.88 -6.82
C GLY A 212 11.71 -2.77 -7.41
N THR A 213 12.45 -1.68 -7.18
CA THR A 213 13.77 -1.46 -7.79
C THR A 213 14.88 -2.32 -7.20
N LEU A 214 14.71 -2.85 -5.98
CA LEU A 214 15.69 -3.70 -5.29
C LEU A 214 15.37 -5.20 -5.38
N GLY A 215 14.12 -5.53 -5.71
CA GLY A 215 13.65 -6.91 -5.80
C GLY A 215 12.13 -7.00 -5.73
N ILE A 216 11.61 -8.19 -5.96
CA ILE A 216 10.19 -8.48 -6.00
C ILE A 216 9.79 -9.23 -4.73
N VAL A 217 8.89 -8.64 -3.93
CA VAL A 217 8.35 -9.30 -2.74
C VAL A 217 7.36 -10.38 -3.15
N THR A 218 7.56 -11.61 -2.67
CA THR A 218 6.69 -12.75 -2.95
C THR A 218 5.94 -13.26 -1.71
N ARG A 219 6.40 -12.89 -0.52
CA ARG A 219 5.72 -13.17 0.75
C ARG A 219 6.10 -12.14 1.79
N ALA A 220 5.15 -11.75 2.63
CA ALA A 220 5.37 -10.86 3.76
C ALA A 220 4.85 -11.46 5.06
N THR A 221 5.62 -11.27 6.14
CA THR A 221 5.16 -11.47 7.52
C THR A 221 4.90 -10.10 8.13
N LEU A 222 3.64 -9.83 8.43
CA LEU A 222 3.16 -8.54 8.93
C LEU A 222 2.78 -8.65 10.40
N LYS A 223 3.11 -7.62 11.17
CA LYS A 223 2.69 -7.48 12.56
C LYS A 223 1.20 -7.12 12.62
N LEU A 224 0.49 -7.68 13.59
CA LEU A 224 -0.88 -7.33 13.94
C LEU A 224 -0.94 -6.82 15.37
N LEU A 225 -2.00 -6.10 15.72
CA LEU A 225 -2.30 -5.69 17.09
C LEU A 225 -3.66 -6.25 17.51
N PRO A 226 -3.92 -6.40 18.84
CA PRO A 226 -5.27 -6.57 19.33
C PRO A 226 -6.15 -5.42 18.84
N MET A 227 -7.34 -5.73 18.36
CA MET A 227 -8.25 -4.72 17.80
C MET A 227 -8.80 -3.82 18.92
N PRO A 228 -8.67 -2.49 18.84
CA PRO A 228 -9.34 -1.56 19.74
C PRO A 228 -10.86 -1.78 19.66
N ARG A 229 -11.52 -1.79 20.83
CA ARG A 229 -12.95 -2.09 20.93
C ARG A 229 -13.85 -0.86 20.96
N HIS A 230 -13.24 0.28 21.24
CA HIS A 230 -13.94 1.55 21.37
C HIS A 230 -13.21 2.62 20.58
N GLN A 231 -13.98 3.50 19.99
CA GLN A 231 -13.48 4.69 19.31
C GLN A 231 -14.42 5.85 19.55
N ALA A 232 -13.89 7.05 19.52
CA ALA A 232 -14.66 8.30 19.53
C ALA A 232 -14.17 9.20 18.40
N LEU A 233 -15.12 9.78 17.69
CA LEU A 233 -14.87 10.64 16.53
C LEU A 233 -15.36 12.06 16.87
N MET A 234 -14.53 13.05 16.62
CA MET A 234 -14.84 14.46 16.75
C MET A 234 -14.63 15.14 15.39
N LEU A 235 -15.61 15.91 14.95
CA LEU A 235 -15.49 16.79 13.80
C LEU A 235 -15.55 18.22 14.29
N VAL A 236 -14.47 18.96 14.15
CA VAL A 236 -14.28 20.27 14.75
C VAL A 236 -14.12 21.34 13.68
N PRO A 237 -15.03 22.36 13.64
CA PRO A 237 -14.94 23.46 12.70
C PRO A 237 -13.94 24.52 13.18
N PHE A 238 -13.21 25.12 12.25
CA PHE A 238 -12.26 26.22 12.48
C PHE A 238 -12.55 27.39 11.54
N SER A 239 -12.28 28.61 12.03
CA SER A 239 -12.45 29.85 11.27
C SER A 239 -11.32 30.14 10.30
N SER A 240 -10.22 29.39 10.36
CA SER A 240 -9.11 29.47 9.41
C SER A 240 -8.32 28.17 9.34
N ALA A 241 -7.62 27.94 8.24
CA ALA A 241 -6.71 26.83 8.07
C ALA A 241 -5.53 26.90 9.07
N GLU A 242 -5.04 28.10 9.36
CA GLU A 242 -3.95 28.33 10.30
C GLU A 242 -4.33 27.90 11.73
N SER A 243 -5.54 28.21 12.18
CA SER A 243 -6.01 27.80 13.51
C SER A 243 -6.18 26.29 13.60
N ALA A 244 -6.70 25.66 12.56
CA ALA A 244 -6.80 24.21 12.49
C ALA A 244 -5.41 23.51 12.54
N CYS A 245 -4.44 24.02 11.78
CA CYS A 245 -3.06 23.50 11.79
C CYS A 245 -2.36 23.73 13.14
N ALA A 246 -2.59 24.88 13.80
CA ALA A 246 -2.05 25.15 15.14
C ALA A 246 -2.60 24.15 16.17
N ALA A 247 -3.90 23.86 16.14
CA ALA A 247 -4.54 22.90 17.03
C ALA A 247 -3.94 21.49 16.90
N VAL A 248 -3.49 21.07 15.71
CA VAL A 248 -2.79 19.78 15.51
C VAL A 248 -1.55 19.71 16.41
N ALA A 249 -0.69 20.74 16.40
CA ALA A 249 0.52 20.74 17.22
C ALA A 249 0.19 20.73 18.72
N GLU A 250 -0.81 21.48 19.14
CA GLU A 250 -1.24 21.58 20.54
C GLU A 250 -1.83 20.26 21.05
N ILE A 251 -2.61 19.53 20.23
CA ILE A 251 -3.12 18.19 20.55
C ILE A 251 -1.99 17.24 20.95
N PHE A 252 -0.87 17.24 20.21
CA PHE A 252 0.30 16.43 20.59
C PHE A 252 1.01 16.94 21.84
N GLN A 253 1.09 18.28 22.03
CA GLN A 253 1.74 18.88 23.19
C GLN A 253 1.02 18.54 24.52
N VAL A 254 -0.30 18.39 24.50
CA VAL A 254 -1.06 17.96 25.69
C VAL A 254 -0.97 16.42 25.92
N GLY A 255 -0.18 15.71 25.11
CA GLY A 255 0.06 14.28 25.24
C GLY A 255 -1.11 13.39 24.75
N ALA A 256 -1.99 13.92 23.91
CA ALA A 256 -2.97 13.10 23.21
C ALA A 256 -2.33 12.44 21.97
N VAL A 257 -2.78 11.23 21.65
CA VAL A 257 -2.32 10.49 20.46
C VAL A 257 -3.56 10.01 19.72
N PRO A 258 -4.15 10.86 18.86
CA PRO A 258 -5.32 10.48 18.07
C PRO A 258 -5.01 9.33 17.12
N SER A 259 -5.97 8.42 16.94
CA SER A 259 -5.85 7.30 16.00
C SER A 259 -6.00 7.73 14.55
N ALA A 260 -6.73 8.82 14.30
CA ALA A 260 -6.74 9.52 13.02
C ALA A 260 -6.85 11.04 13.27
N LEU A 261 -6.26 11.82 12.37
CA LEU A 261 -6.27 13.28 12.43
C LEU A 261 -6.22 13.81 10.99
N GLU A 262 -7.40 14.19 10.47
CA GLU A 262 -7.56 14.61 9.08
C GLU A 262 -7.97 16.07 9.00
N PHE A 263 -7.24 16.83 8.17
CA PHE A 263 -7.53 18.22 7.86
C PHE A 263 -8.34 18.31 6.57
N MET A 264 -9.41 19.09 6.60
CA MET A 264 -10.30 19.30 5.45
C MET A 264 -10.58 20.78 5.27
N GLU A 265 -10.18 21.34 4.14
CA GLU A 265 -10.55 22.71 3.77
C GLU A 265 -12.00 22.82 3.34
N ARG A 266 -12.56 24.03 3.47
CA ARG A 266 -13.94 24.36 3.10
C ARG A 266 -14.31 23.87 1.70
N ASP A 267 -13.48 24.21 0.71
CA ASP A 267 -13.77 23.91 -0.70
C ASP A 267 -13.77 22.41 -0.95
N ALA A 268 -12.86 21.66 -0.33
CA ALA A 268 -12.83 20.19 -0.43
C ALA A 268 -14.10 19.55 0.14
N VAL A 269 -14.58 20.03 1.31
CA VAL A 269 -15.84 19.55 1.91
C VAL A 269 -17.04 19.89 1.02
N LEU A 270 -17.11 21.11 0.48
CA LEU A 270 -18.21 21.52 -0.40
C LEU A 270 -18.24 20.73 -1.70
N LEU A 271 -17.08 20.45 -2.31
CA LEU A 271 -16.98 19.59 -3.50
C LEU A 271 -17.42 18.16 -3.20
N ALA A 272 -16.99 17.59 -2.07
CA ALA A 272 -17.39 16.26 -1.65
C ALA A 272 -18.91 16.19 -1.39
N GLN A 273 -19.51 17.20 -0.75
CA GLN A 273 -20.96 17.30 -0.56
C GLN A 273 -21.71 17.41 -1.88
N GLN A 274 -21.18 18.16 -2.83
CA GLN A 274 -21.78 18.29 -4.16
C GLN A 274 -21.75 16.96 -4.91
N PHE A 275 -20.63 16.25 -4.85
CA PHE A 275 -20.42 14.97 -5.54
C PHE A 275 -21.28 13.85 -4.93
N THR A 276 -21.31 13.74 -3.60
CA THR A 276 -22.03 12.68 -2.88
C THR A 276 -23.51 12.96 -2.66
N GLY A 277 -23.91 14.23 -2.76
CA GLY A 277 -25.26 14.69 -2.35
C GLY A 277 -25.47 14.71 -0.82
N ASN A 278 -24.48 14.32 -0.01
CA ASN A 278 -24.52 14.33 1.44
C ASN A 278 -24.16 15.74 1.96
N ARG A 279 -25.00 16.30 2.87
CA ARG A 279 -24.82 17.63 3.46
C ARG A 279 -24.84 17.58 5.00
N GLU A 280 -24.41 16.50 5.59
CA GLU A 280 -24.42 16.35 7.07
C GLU A 280 -23.38 17.21 7.76
N ILE A 281 -22.28 17.58 7.08
CA ILE A 281 -21.27 18.50 7.63
C ILE A 281 -21.78 19.93 7.46
N ASP A 282 -22.01 20.62 8.59
CA ASP A 282 -22.42 22.01 8.57
C ASP A 282 -21.25 22.94 8.19
N MET A 283 -21.38 23.57 7.04
CA MET A 283 -20.45 24.58 6.52
C MET A 283 -20.97 25.99 6.83
N GLY A 284 -21.07 26.32 8.12
CA GLY A 284 -21.44 27.66 8.56
C GLY A 284 -20.64 28.77 7.88
N ALA A 285 -21.17 30.01 7.85
CA ALA A 285 -20.59 31.12 7.08
C ALA A 285 -19.12 31.47 7.43
N ASN A 286 -18.69 31.13 8.65
CA ASN A 286 -17.37 31.45 9.18
C ASN A 286 -16.47 30.20 9.32
N VAL A 287 -16.84 29.08 8.73
CA VAL A 287 -16.03 27.83 8.80
C VAL A 287 -15.19 27.73 7.55
N GLU A 288 -13.87 27.75 7.70
CA GLU A 288 -12.90 27.64 6.60
C GLU A 288 -12.18 26.27 6.57
N ALA A 289 -12.16 25.56 7.70
CA ALA A 289 -11.56 24.24 7.77
C ALA A 289 -12.24 23.37 8.84
N HIS A 290 -12.04 22.07 8.75
CA HIS A 290 -12.39 21.09 9.78
C HIS A 290 -11.19 20.23 10.13
N LEU A 291 -11.11 19.79 11.39
CA LEU A 291 -10.31 18.63 11.80
C LEU A 291 -11.25 17.49 12.16
N LEU A 292 -11.03 16.34 11.54
CA LEU A 292 -11.62 15.09 11.96
C LEU A 292 -10.61 14.38 12.84
N ILE A 293 -10.98 14.17 14.11
CA ILE A 293 -10.09 13.62 15.15
C ILE A 293 -10.72 12.32 15.66
N GLU A 294 -10.02 11.19 15.48
CA GLU A 294 -10.43 9.92 16.06
C GLU A 294 -9.50 9.55 17.22
N VAL A 295 -10.06 9.06 18.30
CA VAL A 295 -9.32 8.39 19.38
C VAL A 295 -9.86 6.99 19.58
N ASP A 296 -8.99 6.02 19.86
CA ASP A 296 -9.37 4.63 20.07
C ASP A 296 -8.74 4.05 21.34
N GLY A 297 -9.31 2.94 21.81
CA GLY A 297 -8.86 2.26 23.03
C GLY A 297 -9.56 0.92 23.25
N PHE A 298 -9.10 0.19 24.28
CA PHE A 298 -9.66 -1.13 24.64
C PHE A 298 -10.86 -1.03 25.57
N GLY A 299 -11.01 0.07 26.31
CA GLY A 299 -12.11 0.38 27.19
C GLY A 299 -12.61 1.81 27.05
N GLN A 300 -13.85 2.08 27.48
CA GLN A 300 -14.38 3.46 27.50
C GLN A 300 -13.53 4.38 28.39
N GLY A 301 -12.94 3.83 29.46
CA GLY A 301 -12.01 4.55 30.32
C GLY A 301 -10.71 5.01 29.64
N ASP A 302 -10.37 4.45 28.48
CA ASP A 302 -9.19 4.85 27.72
C ASP A 302 -9.47 6.08 26.84
N LEU A 303 -10.74 6.28 26.45
CA LEU A 303 -11.14 7.36 25.52
C LEU A 303 -11.32 8.69 26.24
N MET A 304 -12.06 8.68 27.38
CA MET A 304 -12.42 9.93 28.09
C MET A 304 -11.20 10.79 28.44
N PRO A 305 -10.13 10.24 29.02
CA PRO A 305 -8.92 11.03 29.32
C PRO A 305 -8.24 11.63 28.10
N GLN A 306 -8.36 10.99 26.92
CA GLN A 306 -7.83 11.54 25.67
C GLN A 306 -8.72 12.69 25.19
N CYS A 307 -10.04 12.51 25.17
CA CYS A 307 -10.99 13.57 24.83
C CYS A 307 -10.86 14.78 25.76
N GLU A 308 -10.76 14.56 27.09
CA GLU A 308 -10.58 15.63 28.09
C GLU A 308 -9.30 16.45 27.91
N ARG A 309 -8.25 15.86 27.35
CA ARG A 309 -7.02 16.60 26.99
C ARG A 309 -7.17 17.40 25.70
N ILE A 310 -7.91 16.87 24.73
CA ILE A 310 -8.08 17.48 23.40
C ILE A 310 -9.07 18.65 23.47
N LEU A 311 -10.20 18.51 24.17
CA LEU A 311 -11.27 19.50 24.18
C LEU A 311 -10.81 20.93 24.52
N PRO A 312 -10.01 21.19 25.57
CA PRO A 312 -9.56 22.55 25.88
C PRO A 312 -8.71 23.21 24.79
N VAL A 313 -7.98 22.39 23.99
CA VAL A 313 -7.20 22.89 22.84
C VAL A 313 -8.12 23.35 21.73
N LEU A 314 -9.28 22.70 21.56
CA LEU A 314 -10.22 22.99 20.49
C LEU A 314 -11.14 24.20 20.82
N GLU A 315 -11.24 24.58 22.10
CA GLU A 315 -12.05 25.70 22.60
C GLU A 315 -11.25 27.01 22.68
N ALA A 316 -9.91 26.98 22.56
CA ALA A 316 -9.03 28.12 22.64
C ALA A 316 -8.88 28.86 21.31
#